data_1da50b931bcf9c128be886d123f8c433
#
_entry.id   1da50b931bcf9c128be886d123f8c433
#
_cell.length_a   1.000
_cell.length_b   1.000
_cell.length_c   1.000
_cell.angle_alpha   90.00
_cell.angle_beta   90.00
_cell.angle_gamma   90.00
#
_symmetry.space_group_name_H-M   'P 1'
#
loop_
_entity.id
_entity.type
_entity.pdbx_description
1 polymer ?
#
loop_
_entity_poly.entity_id
_entity_poly.type
_entity_poly.pdbx_seq_one_letter_code
_entity_poly.pdbx_strand_id
1 'polypeptide(L)'
;MLLLDGKRLVYGRAFSSNGVSYPANWLKLTSREQHEEIGITYADDPAPAPVWDQRWAWGYLDDGSLNWKDFSSKKAQLLNENDSLAGSLLSPSDYTVTRKYEKGTAIPADTSSFRDEVRRINDAREAAIEGTSTTEELHGISGFADLPYPDSIAEWKATREAAAAKAAAEAAAAAEAAAAESSESSSESSSESSEATE
;
A
#
# COMPACT_ATOMS: atom_id res chain seq x y z
N MET A 1 26.07 9.37 7.47
CA MET A 1 26.67 10.19 8.56
C MET A 1 28.19 10.17 8.50
N LEU A 2 28.87 11.18 9.09
CA LEU A 2 30.32 11.26 9.19
C LEU A 2 30.77 10.78 10.57
N LEU A 3 31.77 9.92 10.63
CA LEU A 3 32.33 9.38 11.87
C LEU A 3 33.85 9.65 11.93
N LEU A 4 34.34 10.07 13.10
CA LEU A 4 35.74 10.18 13.43
C LEU A 4 35.97 9.42 14.74
N ASP A 5 36.84 8.45 14.72
CA ASP A 5 37.10 7.56 15.88
C ASP A 5 35.78 6.95 16.48
N GLY A 6 34.84 6.59 15.62
CA GLY A 6 33.53 6.07 16.03
C GLY A 6 32.54 7.10 16.56
N LYS A 7 32.92 8.38 16.64
CA LYS A 7 32.04 9.46 17.09
C LYS A 7 31.45 10.21 15.91
N ARG A 8 30.15 10.50 15.99
CA ARG A 8 29.45 11.26 14.95
C ARG A 8 29.92 12.69 14.88
N LEU A 9 30.36 13.12 13.68
CA LEU A 9 30.65 14.53 13.38
C LEU A 9 29.37 15.21 12.85
N VAL A 10 29.22 16.49 13.23
CA VAL A 10 28.07 17.32 12.80
C VAL A 10 28.59 18.48 11.97
N TYR A 11 27.99 18.68 10.80
CA TYR A 11 28.26 19.84 9.95
C TYR A 11 27.99 21.14 10.72
N GLY A 12 28.92 22.10 10.59
CA GLY A 12 28.81 23.39 11.28
C GLY A 12 29.31 23.40 12.73
N ARG A 13 29.99 22.34 13.19
CA ARG A 13 30.72 22.29 14.47
C ARG A 13 32.19 22.08 14.24
N ALA A 14 33.00 22.81 15.01
CA ALA A 14 34.44 22.59 15.08
C ALA A 14 34.73 21.27 15.78
N PHE A 15 35.76 20.56 15.35
CA PHE A 15 36.21 19.29 15.93
C PHE A 15 37.76 19.26 15.95
N SER A 16 38.30 18.27 16.65
CA SER A 16 39.75 18.05 16.69
C SER A 16 40.06 16.60 16.35
N SER A 17 41.11 16.37 15.55
CA SER A 17 41.65 15.06 15.21
C SER A 17 43.17 15.11 15.28
N ASN A 18 43.80 14.12 15.89
CA ASN A 18 45.25 13.97 15.96
C ASN A 18 45.98 15.25 16.49
N GLY A 19 45.33 15.96 17.45
CA GLY A 19 45.90 17.21 18.03
C GLY A 19 45.72 18.47 17.16
N VAL A 20 45.08 18.35 15.99
CA VAL A 20 44.78 19.48 15.10
C VAL A 20 43.31 19.87 15.28
N SER A 21 43.05 21.19 15.44
CA SER A 21 41.68 21.71 15.50
C SER A 21 41.20 22.16 14.14
N TYR A 22 40.01 21.69 13.75
CA TYR A 22 39.37 22.00 12.49
C TYR A 22 38.18 22.94 12.73
N PRO A 23 38.05 24.05 11.95
CA PRO A 23 36.97 25.00 12.12
C PRO A 23 35.61 24.40 11.70
N ALA A 24 34.53 25.01 12.16
CA ALA A 24 33.15 24.55 11.95
C ALA A 24 32.73 24.38 10.48
N ASN A 25 33.33 25.13 9.58
CA ASN A 25 33.05 25.09 8.14
C ASN A 25 33.95 24.12 7.36
N TRP A 26 34.97 23.53 8.01
CA TRP A 26 35.97 22.70 7.34
C TRP A 26 35.31 21.51 6.57
N LEU A 27 34.40 20.80 7.19
CA LEU A 27 33.68 19.67 6.56
C LEU A 27 32.86 20.06 5.32
N LYS A 28 32.55 21.35 5.15
CA LYS A 28 31.83 21.85 3.98
C LYS A 28 32.71 22.29 2.84
N LEU A 29 33.94 22.69 3.17
CA LEU A 29 34.88 23.28 2.23
C LEU A 29 35.91 22.30 1.69
N THR A 30 36.00 21.11 2.28
CA THR A 30 37.00 20.11 1.95
C THR A 30 36.36 18.93 1.19
N SER A 31 37.20 18.21 0.40
CA SER A 31 36.77 17.06 -0.37
C SER A 31 36.67 15.81 0.51
N ARG A 32 36.00 14.79 -0.02
CA ARG A 32 35.88 13.47 0.62
C ARG A 32 37.25 12.83 0.88
N GLU A 33 38.18 12.98 -0.05
CA GLU A 33 39.54 12.44 0.06
C GLU A 33 40.27 13.06 1.27
N GLN A 34 40.15 14.38 1.45
CA GLN A 34 40.71 15.11 2.61
C GLN A 34 40.07 14.70 3.93
N HIS A 35 38.80 14.30 3.91
CA HIS A 35 38.11 13.74 5.08
C HIS A 35 38.69 12.36 5.44
N GLU A 36 38.90 11.50 4.46
CA GLU A 36 39.46 10.16 4.64
C GLU A 36 40.92 10.19 5.12
N GLU A 37 41.72 11.16 4.67
CA GLU A 37 43.10 11.37 5.11
C GLU A 37 43.24 11.62 6.64
N ILE A 38 42.26 12.26 7.25
CA ILE A 38 42.28 12.50 8.71
C ILE A 38 41.48 11.45 9.52
N GLY A 39 41.05 10.36 8.85
CA GLY A 39 40.35 9.22 9.47
C GLY A 39 38.86 9.40 9.59
N ILE A 40 38.23 10.30 8.86
CA ILE A 40 36.76 10.40 8.81
C ILE A 40 36.25 9.30 7.88
N THR A 41 35.34 8.50 8.40
CA THR A 41 34.64 7.45 7.67
C THR A 41 33.21 7.89 7.38
N TYR A 42 32.70 7.40 6.25
CA TYR A 42 31.32 7.62 5.84
C TYR A 42 30.52 6.35 6.14
N ALA A 43 29.55 6.45 7.02
CA ALA A 43 28.59 5.38 7.27
C ALA A 43 27.21 5.85 6.84
N ASP A 44 26.37 4.88 6.48
CA ASP A 44 24.96 5.17 6.24
C ASP A 44 24.32 5.72 7.52
N ASP A 45 23.36 6.64 7.37
CA ASP A 45 22.61 7.08 8.52
C ASP A 45 21.88 5.88 9.11
N PRO A 46 21.88 5.72 10.45
CA PRO A 46 21.13 4.63 11.06
C PRO A 46 19.66 4.75 10.64
N ALA A 47 19.03 3.61 10.40
CA ALA A 47 17.61 3.58 10.15
C ALA A 47 16.85 4.38 11.22
N PRO A 48 15.81 5.13 10.86
CA PRO A 48 15.01 5.83 11.85
C PRO A 48 14.48 4.80 12.87
N ALA A 49 14.50 5.18 14.15
CA ALA A 49 13.95 4.32 15.19
C ALA A 49 12.48 3.97 14.86
N PRO A 50 12.06 2.72 15.07
CA PRO A 50 10.68 2.33 14.84
C PRO A 50 9.74 3.22 15.66
N VAL A 51 8.62 3.62 15.05
CA VAL A 51 7.62 4.45 15.75
C VAL A 51 6.85 3.58 16.73
N TRP A 52 6.85 3.99 18.00
CA TRP A 52 6.08 3.28 19.02
C TRP A 52 4.58 3.55 18.86
N ASP A 53 3.81 2.47 18.80
CA ASP A 53 2.35 2.47 18.88
C ASP A 53 1.90 1.68 20.13
N GLN A 54 1.25 2.37 21.05
CA GLN A 54 0.74 1.80 22.31
C GLN A 54 -0.25 0.63 22.08
N ARG A 55 -0.91 0.57 20.95
CA ARG A 55 -1.81 -0.54 20.60
C ARG A 55 -1.04 -1.85 20.44
N TRP A 56 0.19 -1.79 19.90
CA TRP A 56 0.98 -2.94 19.45
C TRP A 56 2.17 -3.28 20.36
N ALA A 57 2.77 -2.29 21.02
CA ALA A 57 3.96 -2.47 21.85
C ALA A 57 3.82 -1.81 23.22
N TRP A 58 4.60 -2.28 24.18
CA TRP A 58 4.69 -1.72 25.53
C TRP A 58 5.67 -0.55 25.64
N GLY A 59 6.47 -0.31 24.64
CA GLY A 59 7.54 0.68 24.60
C GLY A 59 8.77 0.15 23.88
N TYR A 60 9.94 0.64 24.25
CA TYR A 60 11.21 0.20 23.68
C TYR A 60 11.96 -0.69 24.67
N LEU A 61 12.74 -1.64 24.14
CA LEU A 61 13.76 -2.39 24.86
C LEU A 61 15.05 -1.56 24.95
N ASP A 62 16.02 -2.03 25.76
CA ASP A 62 17.30 -1.33 25.98
C ASP A 62 18.15 -1.20 24.69
N ASP A 63 17.93 -2.07 23.73
CA ASP A 63 18.57 -2.04 22.40
C ASP A 63 17.87 -1.09 21.39
N GLY A 64 16.79 -0.43 21.80
CA GLY A 64 16.00 0.47 20.97
C GLY A 64 14.95 -0.20 20.08
N SER A 65 14.82 -1.52 20.13
CA SER A 65 13.75 -2.27 19.47
C SER A 65 12.42 -2.13 20.21
N LEU A 66 11.29 -2.45 19.53
CA LEU A 66 9.98 -2.40 20.17
C LEU A 66 9.73 -3.63 21.03
N ASN A 67 9.23 -3.41 22.26
CA ASN A 67 8.73 -4.45 23.14
C ASN A 67 7.30 -4.81 22.75
N TRP A 68 7.16 -5.72 21.78
CA TRP A 68 5.89 -6.14 21.23
C TRP A 68 4.98 -6.82 22.27
N LYS A 69 3.67 -6.60 22.16
CA LYS A 69 2.66 -7.30 22.95
C LYS A 69 2.53 -8.75 22.52
N ASP A 70 1.86 -9.55 23.35
CA ASP A 70 1.64 -10.97 23.08
C ASP A 70 0.94 -11.20 21.73
N PHE A 71 1.57 -12.03 20.91
CA PHE A 71 1.12 -12.32 19.55
C PHE A 71 -0.27 -12.96 19.52
N SER A 72 -0.50 -13.98 20.37
CA SER A 72 -1.76 -14.71 20.37
C SER A 72 -2.94 -13.82 20.71
N SER A 73 -2.76 -12.97 21.73
CA SER A 73 -3.79 -11.99 22.14
C SER A 73 -4.06 -10.96 21.04
N LYS A 74 -3.00 -10.47 20.36
CA LYS A 74 -3.13 -9.50 19.30
C LYS A 74 -3.77 -10.07 18.04
N LYS A 75 -3.41 -11.30 17.69
CA LYS A 75 -4.02 -12.05 16.59
C LYS A 75 -5.52 -12.24 16.82
N ALA A 76 -5.91 -12.74 18.00
CA ALA A 76 -7.31 -12.92 18.34
C ALA A 76 -8.09 -11.60 18.36
N GLN A 77 -7.48 -10.51 18.87
CA GLN A 77 -8.09 -9.18 18.86
C GLN A 77 -8.34 -8.72 17.44
N LEU A 78 -7.36 -8.84 16.52
CA LEU A 78 -7.48 -8.37 15.15
C LEU A 78 -8.52 -9.19 14.35
N LEU A 79 -8.59 -10.50 14.56
CA LEU A 79 -9.65 -11.34 13.99
C LEU A 79 -11.04 -10.89 14.45
N ASN A 80 -11.25 -10.70 15.76
CA ASN A 80 -12.53 -10.23 16.30
C ASN A 80 -12.91 -8.83 15.77
N GLU A 81 -11.95 -7.93 15.62
CA GLU A 81 -12.18 -6.60 15.04
C GLU A 81 -12.62 -6.71 13.57
N ASN A 82 -11.95 -7.58 12.80
CA ASN A 82 -12.30 -7.83 11.40
C ASN A 82 -13.72 -8.36 11.26
N ASP A 83 -14.08 -9.39 12.04
CA ASP A 83 -15.43 -9.96 12.06
C ASP A 83 -16.50 -8.94 12.47
N SER A 84 -16.20 -8.12 13.47
CA SER A 84 -17.10 -7.08 13.95
C SER A 84 -17.37 -6.02 12.88
N LEU A 85 -16.34 -5.64 12.12
CA LEU A 85 -16.47 -4.71 10.99
C LEU A 85 -17.32 -5.33 9.87
N ALA A 86 -17.02 -6.55 9.46
CA ALA A 86 -17.80 -7.26 8.45
C ALA A 86 -19.27 -7.40 8.87
N GLY A 87 -19.51 -7.80 10.13
CA GLY A 87 -20.86 -7.91 10.71
C GLY A 87 -21.61 -6.58 10.69
N SER A 88 -20.95 -5.48 11.02
CA SER A 88 -21.55 -4.16 11.00
C SER A 88 -22.01 -3.72 9.60
N LEU A 89 -21.22 -4.07 8.56
CA LEU A 89 -21.54 -3.78 7.17
C LEU A 89 -22.68 -4.68 6.61
N LEU A 90 -22.77 -5.92 7.08
CA LEU A 90 -23.80 -6.87 6.64
C LEU A 90 -25.14 -6.63 7.32
N SER A 91 -25.16 -6.22 8.59
CA SER A 91 -26.34 -6.06 9.44
C SER A 91 -27.48 -5.21 8.81
N PRO A 92 -27.22 -4.03 8.17
CA PRO A 92 -28.29 -3.23 7.57
C PRO A 92 -29.08 -3.95 6.48
N SER A 93 -28.50 -4.99 5.88
CA SER A 93 -29.12 -5.77 4.80
C SER A 93 -29.70 -7.11 5.24
N ASP A 94 -29.56 -7.52 6.51
CA ASP A 94 -29.98 -8.83 7.00
C ASP A 94 -31.48 -9.05 6.90
N TYR A 95 -32.30 -7.98 7.01
CA TYR A 95 -33.73 -8.08 6.80
C TYR A 95 -34.09 -8.61 5.40
N THR A 96 -33.26 -8.36 4.38
CA THR A 96 -33.51 -8.85 3.02
C THR A 96 -33.37 -10.37 2.95
N VAL A 97 -32.42 -10.93 3.72
CA VAL A 97 -32.21 -12.38 3.85
C VAL A 97 -33.38 -13.02 4.56
N THR A 98 -33.81 -12.46 5.69
CA THR A 98 -34.98 -12.92 6.44
C THR A 98 -36.23 -12.88 5.59
N ARG A 99 -36.48 -11.77 4.87
CA ARG A 99 -37.64 -11.64 3.96
C ARG A 99 -37.64 -12.66 2.81
N LYS A 100 -36.45 -13.00 2.29
CA LYS A 100 -36.32 -14.04 1.29
C LYS A 100 -36.78 -15.40 1.85
N TYR A 101 -36.41 -15.71 3.08
CA TYR A 101 -36.77 -16.97 3.76
C TYR A 101 -38.26 -17.03 4.07
N GLU A 102 -38.85 -15.93 4.59
CA GLU A 102 -40.24 -15.90 5.04
C GLU A 102 -41.24 -15.76 3.89
N LYS A 103 -40.91 -14.99 2.86
CA LYS A 103 -41.83 -14.56 1.81
C LYS A 103 -41.43 -14.95 0.39
N GLY A 104 -40.26 -15.60 0.22
CA GLY A 104 -39.72 -15.94 -1.09
C GLY A 104 -39.27 -14.72 -1.91
N THR A 105 -39.24 -13.50 -1.33
CA THR A 105 -38.84 -12.30 -2.05
C THR A 105 -37.36 -12.33 -2.32
N ALA A 106 -36.93 -12.20 -3.60
CA ALA A 106 -35.53 -12.21 -3.98
C ALA A 106 -34.72 -11.06 -3.30
N ILE A 107 -33.49 -11.34 -2.90
CA ILE A 107 -32.56 -10.31 -2.44
C ILE A 107 -32.19 -9.47 -3.68
N PRO A 108 -32.21 -8.12 -3.60
CA PRO A 108 -31.74 -7.27 -4.69
C PRO A 108 -30.31 -7.65 -5.11
N ALA A 109 -30.05 -7.69 -6.40
CA ALA A 109 -28.73 -8.12 -6.92
C ALA A 109 -27.56 -7.31 -6.38
N ASP A 110 -27.72 -5.98 -6.26
CA ASP A 110 -26.70 -5.09 -5.69
C ASP A 110 -26.40 -5.45 -4.22
N THR A 111 -27.45 -5.75 -3.44
CA THR A 111 -27.31 -6.17 -2.04
C THR A 111 -26.58 -7.50 -1.93
N SER A 112 -26.94 -8.48 -2.77
CA SER A 112 -26.26 -9.78 -2.79
C SER A 112 -24.78 -9.62 -3.12
N SER A 113 -24.46 -8.91 -4.19
CA SER A 113 -23.08 -8.68 -4.62
C SER A 113 -22.25 -7.89 -3.60
N PHE A 114 -22.85 -6.90 -2.92
CA PHE A 114 -22.18 -6.19 -1.82
C PHE A 114 -21.86 -7.14 -0.66
N ARG A 115 -22.81 -7.96 -0.24
CA ARG A 115 -22.63 -8.95 0.82
C ARG A 115 -21.53 -9.97 0.49
N ASP A 116 -21.49 -10.41 -0.75
CA ASP A 116 -20.47 -11.34 -1.22
C ASP A 116 -19.07 -10.69 -1.22
N GLU A 117 -18.98 -9.43 -1.61
CA GLU A 117 -17.73 -8.67 -1.56
C GLU A 117 -17.23 -8.44 -0.13
N VAL A 118 -18.12 -8.08 0.81
CA VAL A 118 -17.75 -7.92 2.23
C VAL A 118 -17.20 -9.24 2.79
N ARG A 119 -17.84 -10.37 2.49
CA ARG A 119 -17.34 -11.69 2.93
C ARG A 119 -16.01 -12.03 2.29
N ARG A 120 -15.86 -11.83 0.99
CA ARG A 120 -14.60 -12.06 0.28
C ARG A 120 -13.43 -11.28 0.90
N ILE A 121 -13.67 -10.01 1.25
CA ILE A 121 -12.66 -9.18 1.91
C ILE A 121 -12.38 -9.69 3.33
N ASN A 122 -13.42 -10.07 4.08
CA ASN A 122 -13.26 -10.65 5.42
C ASN A 122 -12.36 -11.88 5.38
N ASP A 123 -12.68 -12.85 4.52
CA ASP A 123 -11.92 -14.09 4.36
C ASP A 123 -10.47 -13.82 3.95
N ALA A 124 -10.24 -12.85 3.06
CA ALA A 124 -8.90 -12.46 2.62
C ALA A 124 -8.09 -11.80 3.75
N ARG A 125 -8.71 -10.96 4.58
CA ARG A 125 -8.08 -10.36 5.76
C ARG A 125 -7.77 -11.41 6.83
N GLU A 126 -8.70 -12.33 7.10
CA GLU A 126 -8.47 -13.45 8.00
C GLU A 126 -7.27 -14.29 7.54
N ALA A 127 -7.23 -14.66 6.27
CA ALA A 127 -6.11 -15.41 5.71
C ALA A 127 -4.77 -14.65 5.85
N ALA A 128 -4.77 -13.32 5.64
CA ALA A 128 -3.59 -12.50 5.86
C ALA A 128 -3.15 -12.49 7.33
N ILE A 129 -4.09 -12.35 8.27
CA ILE A 129 -3.83 -12.40 9.73
C ILE A 129 -3.30 -13.79 10.12
N GLU A 130 -3.91 -14.85 9.62
CA GLU A 130 -3.50 -16.22 9.93
C GLU A 130 -2.11 -16.56 9.38
N GLY A 131 -1.73 -15.98 8.27
CA GLY A 131 -0.41 -16.13 7.65
C GLY A 131 0.74 -15.50 8.44
N THR A 132 0.46 -14.66 9.46
CA THR A 132 1.49 -14.03 10.28
C THR A 132 1.95 -14.94 11.42
N SER A 133 3.18 -14.74 11.86
CA SER A 133 3.83 -15.49 12.95
C SER A 133 4.28 -14.60 14.11
N THR A 134 4.32 -13.29 13.93
CA THR A 134 4.80 -12.32 14.92
C THR A 134 3.88 -11.12 15.04
N THR A 135 3.95 -10.41 16.20
CA THR A 135 3.18 -9.17 16.42
C THR A 135 3.65 -8.04 15.49
N GLU A 136 4.90 -8.04 15.10
CA GLU A 136 5.45 -7.09 14.15
C GLU A 136 4.84 -7.28 12.75
N GLU A 137 4.74 -8.51 12.27
CA GLU A 137 4.06 -8.84 11.01
C GLU A 137 2.58 -8.45 11.06
N LEU A 138 1.88 -8.76 12.15
CA LEU A 138 0.49 -8.33 12.37
C LEU A 138 0.33 -6.80 12.31
N HIS A 139 1.25 -6.06 12.92
CA HIS A 139 1.27 -4.60 12.87
C HIS A 139 1.42 -4.11 11.44
N GLY A 140 2.32 -4.72 10.66
CA GLY A 140 2.57 -4.38 9.26
C GLY A 140 1.32 -4.50 8.37
N ILE A 141 0.47 -5.49 8.60
CA ILE A 141 -0.76 -5.73 7.81
C ILE A 141 -2.01 -5.09 8.40
N SER A 142 -1.98 -4.61 9.64
CA SER A 142 -3.17 -4.19 10.42
C SER A 142 -3.98 -3.05 9.79
N GLY A 143 -3.40 -2.29 8.90
CA GLY A 143 -4.08 -1.24 8.14
C GLY A 143 -4.93 -1.75 6.97
N PHE A 144 -4.69 -2.98 6.49
CA PHE A 144 -5.36 -3.59 5.34
C PHE A 144 -5.53 -2.67 4.14
N ALA A 145 -4.48 -1.90 3.81
CA ALA A 145 -4.50 -0.91 2.74
C ALA A 145 -4.91 -1.51 1.37
N ASP A 146 -4.49 -2.76 1.12
CA ASP A 146 -4.78 -3.48 -0.12
C ASP A 146 -6.14 -4.21 -0.10
N LEU A 147 -6.80 -4.25 1.04
CA LEU A 147 -8.08 -4.94 1.25
C LEU A 147 -9.09 -4.03 1.98
N PRO A 148 -9.39 -2.83 1.46
CA PRO A 148 -10.35 -1.94 2.11
C PRO A 148 -11.77 -2.51 2.03
N TYR A 149 -12.52 -2.41 3.13
CA TYR A 149 -13.96 -2.63 3.05
C TYR A 149 -14.65 -1.49 2.31
N PRO A 150 -15.73 -1.75 1.58
CA PRO A 150 -16.59 -0.68 1.08
C PRO A 150 -17.31 0.00 2.26
N ASP A 151 -17.40 1.34 2.24
CA ASP A 151 -17.99 2.09 3.35
C ASP A 151 -19.50 1.86 3.49
N SER A 152 -20.20 1.69 2.36
CA SER A 152 -21.64 1.43 2.33
C SER A 152 -22.07 0.75 1.03
N ILE A 153 -23.30 0.18 1.02
CA ILE A 153 -23.91 -0.35 -0.20
C ILE A 153 -24.03 0.75 -1.29
N ALA A 154 -24.35 1.97 -0.90
CA ALA A 154 -24.54 3.09 -1.83
C ALA A 154 -23.22 3.48 -2.50
N GLU A 155 -22.15 3.64 -1.74
CA GLU A 155 -20.82 3.98 -2.24
C GLU A 155 -20.23 2.86 -3.07
N TRP A 156 -20.38 1.61 -2.63
CA TRP A 156 -19.93 0.45 -3.40
C TRP A 156 -20.62 0.36 -4.76
N LYS A 157 -21.94 0.61 -4.80
CA LYS A 157 -22.70 0.67 -6.06
C LYS A 157 -22.19 1.77 -6.96
N ALA A 158 -22.02 2.99 -6.44
CA ALA A 158 -21.50 4.13 -7.20
C ALA A 158 -20.10 3.87 -7.77
N THR A 159 -19.22 3.26 -6.98
CA THR A 159 -17.87 2.88 -7.43
C THR A 159 -17.90 1.87 -8.56
N ARG A 160 -18.77 0.86 -8.49
CA ARG A 160 -18.94 -0.13 -9.56
C ARG A 160 -19.54 0.46 -10.83
N GLU A 161 -20.54 1.33 -10.70
CA GLU A 161 -21.14 2.04 -11.84
C GLU A 161 -20.09 2.92 -12.53
N ALA A 162 -19.27 3.65 -11.76
CA ALA A 162 -18.18 4.45 -12.29
C ALA A 162 -17.10 3.60 -12.99
N ALA A 163 -16.72 2.46 -12.38
CA ALA A 163 -15.76 1.53 -12.98
C ALA A 163 -16.30 0.91 -14.28
N ALA A 164 -17.56 0.51 -14.29
CA ALA A 164 -18.20 -0.04 -15.48
C ALA A 164 -18.31 1.00 -16.61
N ALA A 165 -18.66 2.25 -16.28
CA ALA A 165 -18.68 3.36 -17.25
C ALA A 165 -17.30 3.64 -17.83
N LYS A 166 -16.26 3.63 -16.99
CA LYS A 166 -14.87 3.81 -17.45
C LYS A 166 -14.44 2.67 -18.38
N ALA A 167 -14.70 1.42 -17.99
CA ALA A 167 -14.37 0.27 -18.84
C ALA A 167 -15.11 0.29 -20.17
N ALA A 168 -16.38 0.71 -20.19
CA ALA A 168 -17.15 0.87 -21.42
C ALA A 168 -16.58 1.98 -22.32
N ALA A 169 -16.13 3.10 -21.74
CA ALA A 169 -15.50 4.18 -22.47
C ALA A 169 -14.14 3.74 -23.06
N GLU A 170 -13.32 3.02 -22.33
CA GLU A 170 -12.04 2.46 -22.79
C GLU A 170 -12.26 1.44 -23.92
N ALA A 171 -13.26 0.57 -23.79
CA ALA A 171 -13.60 -0.39 -24.85
C ALA A 171 -14.11 0.30 -26.11
N ALA A 172 -14.91 1.36 -25.97
CA ALA A 172 -15.38 2.15 -27.13
C ALA A 172 -14.22 2.86 -27.83
N ALA A 173 -13.30 3.46 -27.08
CA ALA A 173 -12.11 4.12 -27.65
C ALA A 173 -11.19 3.11 -28.35
N ALA A 174 -11.01 1.91 -27.79
CA ALA A 174 -10.24 0.84 -28.44
C ALA A 174 -10.89 0.35 -29.74
N ALA A 175 -12.22 0.24 -29.77
CA ALA A 175 -12.96 -0.14 -30.97
C ALA A 175 -12.87 0.93 -32.07
N GLU A 176 -12.91 2.20 -31.70
CA GLU A 176 -12.75 3.32 -32.65
C GLU A 176 -11.33 3.35 -33.22
N ALA A 177 -10.31 3.14 -32.42
CA ALA A 177 -8.92 3.04 -32.86
C ALA A 177 -8.72 1.88 -33.83
N ALA A 178 -9.25 0.69 -33.54
CA ALA A 178 -9.20 -0.48 -34.42
C ALA A 178 -9.94 -0.25 -35.76
N ALA A 179 -11.06 0.47 -35.73
CA ALA A 179 -11.79 0.85 -36.95
C ALA A 179 -11.01 1.85 -37.83
N ALA A 180 -10.29 2.79 -37.21
CA ALA A 180 -9.43 3.73 -37.91
C ALA A 180 -8.26 3.02 -38.61
N GLU A 181 -7.57 2.12 -37.95
CA GLU A 181 -6.48 1.31 -38.55
C GLU A 181 -6.96 0.44 -39.72
N SER A 182 -8.17 -0.13 -39.62
CA SER A 182 -8.74 -0.95 -40.69
C SER A 182 -9.12 -0.13 -41.91
N SER A 183 -9.48 1.14 -41.74
CA SER A 183 -9.81 2.05 -42.85
C SER A 183 -8.57 2.56 -43.61
N GLU A 184 -7.43 2.74 -42.93
CA GLU A 184 -6.17 3.13 -43.56
C GLU A 184 -5.58 1.99 -44.39
N SER A 185 -5.64 0.73 -43.90
CA SER A 185 -5.12 -0.41 -44.66
C SER A 185 -5.92 -0.72 -45.95
N SER A 186 -7.19 -0.35 -46.01
CA SER A 186 -8.02 -0.53 -47.20
C SER A 186 -7.79 0.57 -48.28
N SER A 187 -7.26 1.74 -47.91
CA SER A 187 -6.94 2.80 -48.84
C SER A 187 -5.59 2.62 -49.56
N GLU A 188 -4.62 1.94 -48.93
CA GLU A 188 -3.32 1.62 -49.56
C GLU A 188 -3.43 0.52 -50.64
N SER A 189 -4.33 -0.45 -50.51
CA SER A 189 -4.46 -1.54 -51.47
C SER A 189 -5.16 -1.15 -52.79
N SER A 190 -5.79 0.02 -52.85
CA SER A 190 -6.47 0.52 -54.06
C SER A 190 -5.62 1.42 -54.96
N SER A 191 -4.41 1.84 -54.52
CA SER A 191 -3.50 2.68 -55.32
C SER A 191 -2.47 1.91 -56.14
N GLU A 192 -2.28 0.60 -55.91
CA GLU A 192 -1.29 -0.22 -56.63
C GLU A 192 -1.82 -0.95 -57.88
N SER A 193 -3.10 -0.82 -58.21
CA SER A 193 -3.73 -1.52 -59.36
C SER A 193 -3.86 -0.69 -60.64
N SER A 194 -3.31 0.52 -60.73
CA SER A 194 -3.52 1.38 -61.91
C SER A 194 -2.26 1.68 -62.73
N GLU A 195 -1.16 0.99 -62.53
CA GLU A 195 0.09 1.24 -63.30
C GLU A 195 0.67 -0.03 -63.95
N ALA A 196 -0.16 -0.73 -64.74
CA ALA A 196 0.35 -1.76 -65.66
C ALA A 196 -0.60 -1.94 -66.87
N THR A 197 -0.64 -0.96 -67.75
CA THR A 197 -1.01 -1.15 -69.22
C THR A 197 -0.65 0.10 -70.00
N GLU A 198 0.58 0.13 -70.56
CA GLU A 198 0.92 0.64 -71.88
C GLU A 198 2.29 0.07 -72.28
#